data_2ec69344abac6e0964d6507084a94671
#
_entry.id   2ec69344abac6e0964d6507084a94671
#
_cell.length_a   1.000
_cell.length_b   1.000
_cell.length_c   1.000
_cell.angle_alpha   90.00
_cell.angle_beta   90.00
_cell.angle_gamma   90.00
#
_symmetry.space_group_name_H-M   'P 1'
#
loop_
_entity.id
_entity.type
_entity.pdbx_description
1 polymer ?
#
loop_
_entity_poly.entity_id
_entity_poly.type
_entity_poly.pdbx_seq_one_letter_code
_entity_poly.pdbx_strand_id
1 'polypeptide(L)'
;MVDLYKIALKRILADKFTRLILLSIFLISIFLTFVMAENAQTKSSIPIGVLNMDEGKEGEELFNRIKQIPTFYVYEGTQKSLDRLLKEDLVQAVFIIKKGYEANIKSGKTNNLVTLQYKENNSAVKILSDIFAGEMLKNICLYKGYLSYENAFLKNGQQIIEGTASSPDTLDQYIKYIEDLEHKSDTFTFDIKVIDMDTKIDISGRLDNSLLYLQILSGILTMFISLFGLYVSLPLVMDMEVGIRKRIEIGGVNSRNLFTLDLCFAGVGSGLLLCFDLFICVCFYFTVPGLTVISLVELFILFMLYSVTAVLGFIILGNLAGKVRRYERLGITIALIFGILGIGSTFSGIMNGDLLNLSKLIPNSWFIREFIDIILNTGLQDTQYMQFLSLGITGFSLLGILWLMDKFSLNNWRNVI
;
A
#
# COMPACT_ATOMS: atom_id res chain seq x y z
N MET A 1 33.44 -19.62 -16.79
CA MET A 1 32.32 -18.93 -16.06
C MET A 1 31.05 -19.77 -16.04
N VAL A 2 30.54 -20.28 -17.15
CA VAL A 2 29.31 -21.09 -17.21
C VAL A 2 29.34 -22.27 -16.24
N ASP A 3 30.46 -22.96 -16.10
CA ASP A 3 30.60 -24.11 -15.18
C ASP A 3 30.53 -23.71 -13.70
N LEU A 4 31.01 -22.50 -13.33
CA LEU A 4 30.87 -21.97 -11.97
C LEU A 4 29.43 -21.71 -11.58
N TYR A 5 28.62 -21.14 -12.50
CA TYR A 5 27.17 -20.94 -12.27
C TYR A 5 26.44 -22.27 -12.11
N LYS A 6 26.76 -23.27 -12.92
CA LYS A 6 26.16 -24.63 -12.79
C LYS A 6 26.51 -25.28 -11.44
N ILE A 7 27.77 -25.13 -11.00
CA ILE A 7 28.21 -25.66 -9.71
C ILE A 7 27.52 -24.93 -8.56
N ALA A 8 27.44 -23.58 -8.61
CA ALA A 8 26.73 -22.79 -7.61
C ALA A 8 25.25 -23.19 -7.52
N LEU A 9 24.55 -23.28 -8.66
CA LEU A 9 23.16 -23.68 -8.73
C LEU A 9 22.95 -25.09 -8.15
N LYS A 10 23.78 -26.04 -8.54
CA LYS A 10 23.68 -27.42 -8.03
C LYS A 10 23.91 -27.49 -6.52
N ARG A 11 24.87 -26.72 -5.99
CA ARG A 11 25.17 -26.68 -4.55
C ARG A 11 24.04 -26.02 -3.75
N ILE A 12 23.52 -24.92 -4.24
CA ILE A 12 22.38 -24.21 -3.62
C ILE A 12 21.15 -25.12 -3.57
N LEU A 13 20.80 -25.75 -4.69
CA LEU A 13 19.63 -26.61 -4.77
C LEU A 13 19.82 -28.00 -4.12
N ALA A 14 21.06 -28.44 -3.84
CA ALA A 14 21.32 -29.69 -3.15
C ALA A 14 20.90 -29.64 -1.66
N ASP A 15 20.97 -28.46 -1.06
CA ASP A 15 20.58 -28.28 0.33
C ASP A 15 19.05 -28.39 0.54
N LYS A 16 18.66 -29.19 1.55
CA LYS A 16 17.24 -29.44 1.84
C LYS A 16 16.54 -28.20 2.38
N PHE A 17 17.21 -27.43 3.20
CA PHE A 17 16.65 -26.20 3.80
C PHE A 17 16.46 -25.11 2.75
N THR A 18 17.39 -24.94 1.83
CA THR A 18 17.24 -24.01 0.71
C THR A 18 15.98 -24.31 -0.12
N ARG A 19 15.76 -25.58 -0.45
CA ARG A 19 14.56 -26.00 -1.19
C ARG A 19 13.27 -25.77 -0.40
N LEU A 20 13.28 -26.05 0.91
CA LEU A 20 12.13 -25.84 1.79
C LEU A 20 11.80 -24.32 1.89
N ILE A 21 12.79 -23.46 2.00
CA ILE A 21 12.60 -22.01 2.05
C ILE A 21 12.06 -21.48 0.72
N LEU A 22 12.59 -21.93 -0.42
CA LEU A 22 12.04 -21.58 -1.73
C LEU A 22 10.57 -22.00 -1.85
N LEU A 23 10.22 -23.19 -1.40
CA LEU A 23 8.83 -23.64 -1.37
C LEU A 23 7.97 -22.75 -0.45
N SER A 24 8.50 -22.35 0.70
CA SER A 24 7.79 -21.46 1.63
C SER A 24 7.58 -20.07 1.04
N ILE A 25 8.58 -19.50 0.36
CA ILE A 25 8.43 -18.21 -0.38
C ILE A 25 7.32 -18.33 -1.41
N PHE A 26 7.29 -19.42 -2.18
CA PHE A 26 6.26 -19.67 -3.18
C PHE A 26 4.86 -19.75 -2.57
N LEU A 27 4.68 -20.51 -1.48
CA LEU A 27 3.40 -20.64 -0.78
C LEU A 27 2.92 -19.31 -0.18
N ILE A 28 3.83 -18.55 0.43
CA ILE A 28 3.52 -17.22 1.00
C ILE A 28 3.11 -16.27 -0.12
N SER A 29 3.78 -16.31 -1.27
CA SER A 29 3.46 -15.48 -2.42
C SER A 29 2.08 -15.78 -3.00
N ILE A 30 1.70 -17.06 -3.10
CA ILE A 30 0.35 -17.47 -3.50
C ILE A 30 -0.68 -16.98 -2.49
N PHE A 31 -0.39 -17.15 -1.19
CA PHE A 31 -1.31 -16.73 -0.13
C PHE A 31 -1.48 -15.20 -0.12
N LEU A 32 -0.40 -14.45 -0.31
CA LEU A 32 -0.42 -13.00 -0.45
C LEU A 32 -1.32 -12.57 -1.63
N THR A 33 -1.15 -13.24 -2.77
CA THR A 33 -1.96 -12.98 -3.96
C THR A 33 -3.44 -13.26 -3.72
N PHE A 34 -3.75 -14.37 -3.03
CA PHE A 34 -5.13 -14.73 -2.69
C PHE A 34 -5.79 -13.71 -1.76
N VAL A 35 -5.07 -13.28 -0.70
CA VAL A 35 -5.54 -12.24 0.23
C VAL A 35 -5.79 -10.93 -0.51
N MET A 36 -4.92 -10.56 -1.45
CA MET A 36 -5.11 -9.35 -2.24
C MET A 36 -6.29 -9.47 -3.20
N ALA A 37 -6.51 -10.62 -3.83
CA ALA A 37 -7.64 -10.88 -4.70
C ALA A 37 -8.98 -10.78 -3.97
N GLU A 38 -9.07 -11.34 -2.77
CA GLU A 38 -10.28 -11.28 -1.94
C GLU A 38 -10.58 -9.83 -1.51
N ASN A 39 -9.56 -9.08 -1.10
CA ASN A 39 -9.70 -7.68 -0.71
C ASN A 39 -9.98 -6.74 -1.91
N ALA A 40 -9.48 -7.06 -3.08
CA ALA A 40 -9.76 -6.30 -4.29
C ALA A 40 -11.21 -6.48 -4.78
N GLN A 41 -11.82 -7.62 -4.49
CA GLN A 41 -13.24 -7.88 -4.79
C GLN A 41 -14.18 -7.22 -3.79
N THR A 42 -13.79 -7.15 -2.54
CA THR A 42 -14.41 -6.25 -1.58
C THR A 42 -13.90 -4.84 -1.88
N LYS A 43 -14.56 -4.13 -2.83
CA LYS A 43 -14.38 -2.69 -2.95
C LYS A 43 -14.34 -2.16 -1.53
N SER A 44 -13.35 -1.35 -1.18
CA SER A 44 -13.24 -0.70 0.13
C SER A 44 -14.38 0.30 0.31
N SER A 45 -15.60 -0.22 0.33
CA SER A 45 -16.80 0.56 0.52
C SER A 45 -16.95 0.77 2.02
N ILE A 46 -16.93 2.02 2.40
CA ILE A 46 -17.12 2.44 3.80
C ILE A 46 -18.55 2.05 4.19
N PRO A 47 -18.74 1.15 5.18
CA PRO A 47 -20.08 0.76 5.60
C PRO A 47 -20.73 1.92 6.34
N ILE A 48 -21.85 2.40 5.82
CA ILE A 48 -22.66 3.45 6.42
C ILE A 48 -24.10 2.99 6.56
N GLY A 49 -24.77 3.45 7.62
CA GLY A 49 -26.22 3.31 7.76
C GLY A 49 -26.92 4.53 7.19
N VAL A 50 -27.97 4.35 6.43
CA VAL A 50 -28.81 5.47 5.98
C VAL A 50 -30.27 5.16 6.27
N LEU A 51 -30.94 6.06 6.98
CA LEU A 51 -32.35 5.99 7.29
C LEU A 51 -33.07 7.19 6.65
N ASN A 52 -33.94 6.92 5.70
CA ASN A 52 -34.82 7.94 5.16
C ASN A 52 -36.16 7.94 5.92
N MET A 53 -36.45 9.03 6.63
CA MET A 53 -37.73 9.26 7.30
C MET A 53 -38.65 10.21 6.53
N ASP A 54 -38.13 10.78 5.43
CA ASP A 54 -38.94 11.65 4.56
C ASP A 54 -39.77 10.83 3.57
N GLU A 55 -41.00 11.23 3.37
CA GLU A 55 -41.91 10.60 2.41
C GLU A 55 -41.89 11.31 1.05
N GLY A 56 -41.09 12.38 0.94
CA GLY A 56 -40.98 13.21 -0.24
C GLY A 56 -39.99 12.65 -1.26
N LYS A 57 -40.15 13.06 -2.53
CA LYS A 57 -39.25 12.67 -3.64
C LYS A 57 -37.81 13.04 -3.40
N GLU A 58 -37.54 14.22 -2.86
CA GLU A 58 -36.19 14.72 -2.64
C GLU A 58 -35.40 13.90 -1.62
N GLY A 59 -36.11 13.40 -0.59
CA GLY A 59 -35.51 12.51 0.40
C GLY A 59 -35.13 11.15 -0.23
N GLU A 60 -35.97 10.62 -1.10
CA GLU A 60 -35.73 9.37 -1.82
C GLU A 60 -34.59 9.53 -2.86
N GLU A 61 -34.56 10.64 -3.60
CA GLU A 61 -33.48 10.93 -4.55
C GLU A 61 -32.13 11.09 -3.87
N LEU A 62 -32.04 11.81 -2.75
CA LEU A 62 -30.84 11.92 -1.95
C LEU A 62 -30.35 10.54 -1.50
N PHE A 63 -31.25 9.72 -0.97
CA PHE A 63 -30.96 8.36 -0.54
C PHE A 63 -30.40 7.52 -1.70
N ASN A 64 -31.04 7.57 -2.88
CA ASN A 64 -30.61 6.81 -4.06
C ASN A 64 -29.25 7.29 -4.58
N ARG A 65 -28.96 8.60 -4.59
CA ARG A 65 -27.65 9.12 -4.97
C ARG A 65 -26.54 8.63 -4.04
N ILE A 66 -26.77 8.65 -2.72
CA ILE A 66 -25.80 8.15 -1.74
C ILE A 66 -25.54 6.66 -1.95
N LYS A 67 -26.57 5.89 -2.27
CA LYS A 67 -26.46 4.45 -2.56
C LYS A 67 -25.62 4.18 -3.84
N GLN A 68 -25.62 5.11 -4.78
CA GLN A 68 -24.85 5.00 -6.02
C GLN A 68 -23.38 5.39 -5.86
N ILE A 69 -22.97 6.01 -4.74
CA ILE A 69 -21.56 6.36 -4.50
C ILE A 69 -20.73 5.08 -4.34
N PRO A 70 -19.75 4.81 -5.22
CA PRO A 70 -19.03 3.53 -5.24
C PRO A 70 -18.23 3.25 -3.97
N THR A 71 -17.89 4.31 -3.21
CA THR A 71 -17.13 4.23 -1.96
C THR A 71 -17.99 3.88 -0.76
N PHE A 72 -19.31 3.80 -0.89
CA PHE A 72 -20.20 3.49 0.22
C PHE A 72 -20.85 2.11 0.08
N TYR A 73 -20.89 1.40 1.19
CA TYR A 73 -21.77 0.26 1.37
C TYR A 73 -22.91 0.65 2.31
N VAL A 74 -24.11 0.82 1.75
CA VAL A 74 -25.24 1.38 2.47
C VAL A 74 -26.08 0.28 3.12
N TYR A 75 -26.15 0.32 4.46
CA TYR A 75 -27.09 -0.49 5.23
C TYR A 75 -28.40 0.26 5.41
N GLU A 76 -29.47 -0.39 5.02
CA GLU A 76 -30.84 0.11 5.18
C GLU A 76 -31.51 -0.57 6.37
N GLY A 77 -32.38 0.12 7.06
CA GLY A 77 -33.14 -0.49 8.14
C GLY A 77 -33.89 0.50 9.05
N THR A 78 -34.40 -0.02 10.14
CA THR A 78 -35.01 0.81 11.16
C THR A 78 -33.94 1.49 12.04
N GLN A 79 -34.30 2.59 12.69
CA GLN A 79 -33.38 3.29 13.59
C GLN A 79 -32.72 2.35 14.62
N LYS A 80 -33.54 1.45 15.22
CA LYS A 80 -33.05 0.47 16.19
C LYS A 80 -32.02 -0.51 15.60
N SER A 81 -32.20 -0.94 14.35
CA SER A 81 -31.28 -1.85 13.69
C SER A 81 -29.97 -1.14 13.33
N LEU A 82 -30.03 0.09 12.85
CA LEU A 82 -28.87 0.89 12.51
C LEU A 82 -28.08 1.31 13.75
N ASP A 83 -28.75 1.69 14.84
CA ASP A 83 -28.11 1.97 16.13
C ASP A 83 -27.36 0.73 16.68
N ARG A 84 -27.90 -0.47 16.45
CA ARG A 84 -27.25 -1.71 16.81
C ARG A 84 -26.00 -1.94 15.96
N LEU A 85 -26.10 -1.79 14.64
CA LEU A 85 -24.96 -1.91 13.72
C LEU A 85 -23.84 -0.91 14.08
N LEU A 86 -24.20 0.31 14.48
CA LEU A 86 -23.24 1.31 14.92
C LEU A 86 -22.56 0.91 16.24
N LYS A 87 -23.31 0.33 17.19
CA LYS A 87 -22.74 -0.17 18.47
C LYS A 87 -21.82 -1.37 18.26
N GLU A 88 -22.14 -2.25 17.32
CA GLU A 88 -21.35 -3.44 16.96
C GLU A 88 -20.19 -3.11 16.00
N ASP A 89 -19.96 -1.84 15.69
CA ASP A 89 -18.91 -1.36 14.76
C ASP A 89 -19.03 -1.90 13.32
N LEU A 90 -20.21 -2.33 12.92
CA LEU A 90 -20.49 -2.80 11.57
C LEU A 90 -20.74 -1.66 10.57
N VAL A 91 -21.06 -0.46 11.06
CA VAL A 91 -21.15 0.77 10.26
C VAL A 91 -20.36 1.88 10.93
N GLN A 92 -19.74 2.75 10.11
CA GLN A 92 -18.90 3.84 10.57
C GLN A 92 -19.72 5.05 11.05
N ALA A 93 -20.87 5.27 10.42
CA ALA A 93 -21.78 6.35 10.75
C ALA A 93 -23.19 6.00 10.30
N VAL A 94 -24.20 6.62 10.92
CA VAL A 94 -25.61 6.53 10.53
C VAL A 94 -26.12 7.92 10.18
N PHE A 95 -26.60 8.07 8.95
CA PHE A 95 -27.22 9.29 8.44
C PHE A 95 -28.75 9.12 8.47
N ILE A 96 -29.43 10.07 9.11
CA ILE A 96 -30.89 10.05 9.24
C ILE A 96 -31.42 11.28 8.51
N ILE A 97 -32.06 11.07 7.36
CA ILE A 97 -32.82 12.08 6.63
C ILE A 97 -34.13 12.29 7.38
N LYS A 98 -34.36 13.51 7.88
CA LYS A 98 -35.50 13.79 8.75
C LYS A 98 -36.79 13.91 7.98
N LYS A 99 -37.91 13.60 8.65
CA LYS A 99 -39.26 13.86 8.13
C LYS A 99 -39.44 15.35 7.83
N GLY A 100 -39.96 15.67 6.65
CA GLY A 100 -40.13 17.02 6.16
C GLY A 100 -38.89 17.62 5.48
N TYR A 101 -37.91 16.80 5.11
CA TYR A 101 -36.71 17.20 4.37
C TYR A 101 -37.08 17.97 3.11
N GLU A 102 -37.92 17.40 2.24
CA GLU A 102 -38.38 18.05 1.01
C GLU A 102 -39.09 19.39 1.28
N ALA A 103 -40.04 19.43 2.22
CA ALA A 103 -40.76 20.64 2.54
C ALA A 103 -39.84 21.77 3.04
N ASN A 104 -38.84 21.42 3.86
CA ASN A 104 -37.86 22.38 4.38
C ASN A 104 -36.97 22.92 3.26
N ILE A 105 -36.47 22.08 2.37
CA ILE A 105 -35.62 22.53 1.24
C ILE A 105 -36.43 23.43 0.31
N LYS A 106 -37.63 23.04 -0.07
CA LYS A 106 -38.53 23.85 -0.92
C LYS A 106 -38.85 25.22 -0.30
N SER A 107 -38.92 25.29 1.03
CA SER A 107 -39.10 26.59 1.73
C SER A 107 -37.81 27.35 1.98
N GLY A 108 -36.67 26.88 1.50
CA GLY A 108 -35.36 27.52 1.69
C GLY A 108 -34.74 27.33 3.08
N LYS A 109 -35.34 26.52 3.95
CA LYS A 109 -34.83 26.19 5.28
C LYS A 109 -33.76 25.10 5.15
N THR A 110 -32.56 25.38 5.57
CA THR A 110 -31.40 24.45 5.45
C THR A 110 -30.92 23.86 6.78
N ASN A 111 -31.54 24.28 7.87
CA ASN A 111 -31.12 23.84 9.21
C ASN A 111 -31.76 22.50 9.58
N ASN A 112 -30.97 21.61 10.17
CA ASN A 112 -31.49 20.38 10.80
C ASN A 112 -32.19 19.40 9.84
N LEU A 113 -31.71 19.33 8.59
CA LEU A 113 -32.25 18.46 7.54
C LEU A 113 -31.87 16.99 7.74
N VAL A 114 -30.64 16.74 8.18
CA VAL A 114 -30.08 15.41 8.42
C VAL A 114 -29.43 15.36 9.78
N THR A 115 -29.48 14.21 10.43
CA THR A 115 -28.75 13.92 11.66
C THR A 115 -27.69 12.88 11.37
N LEU A 116 -26.47 13.15 11.81
CA LEU A 116 -25.35 12.22 11.76
C LEU A 116 -25.12 11.63 13.15
N GLN A 117 -25.16 10.31 13.25
CA GLN A 117 -24.81 9.57 14.47
C GLN A 117 -23.50 8.81 14.24
N TYR A 118 -22.57 8.90 15.16
CA TYR A 118 -21.26 8.25 15.09
C TYR A 118 -20.70 8.01 16.49
N LYS A 119 -19.68 7.14 16.59
CA LYS A 119 -18.93 6.96 17.84
C LYS A 119 -17.85 8.01 17.98
N GLU A 120 -17.57 8.43 19.22
CA GLU A 120 -16.43 9.29 19.54
C GLU A 120 -15.12 8.67 19.03
N ASN A 121 -14.21 9.49 18.48
CA ASN A 121 -12.92 9.14 17.89
C ASN A 121 -12.95 8.49 16.48
N ASN A 122 -13.97 8.70 15.69
CA ASN A 122 -14.00 8.24 14.30
C ASN A 122 -13.55 9.36 13.33
N SER A 123 -12.30 9.29 12.87
CA SER A 123 -11.72 10.28 11.93
C SER A 123 -12.38 10.25 10.55
N ALA A 124 -12.94 9.11 10.14
CA ALA A 124 -13.65 8.98 8.86
C ALA A 124 -14.96 9.80 8.82
N VAL A 125 -15.54 10.12 9.97
CA VAL A 125 -16.81 10.83 10.07
C VAL A 125 -16.77 12.20 9.42
N LYS A 126 -15.66 12.91 9.50
CA LYS A 126 -15.53 14.23 8.87
C LYS A 126 -15.61 14.10 7.35
N ILE A 127 -14.89 13.15 6.77
CA ILE A 127 -14.91 12.89 5.32
C ILE A 127 -16.32 12.43 4.89
N LEU A 128 -16.92 11.53 5.66
CA LEU A 128 -18.30 11.07 5.39
C LEU A 128 -19.31 12.21 5.45
N SER A 129 -19.20 13.10 6.45
CA SER A 129 -20.09 14.25 6.57
C SER A 129 -19.91 15.23 5.40
N ASP A 130 -18.68 15.44 4.93
CA ASP A 130 -18.39 16.34 3.83
C ASP A 130 -18.95 15.80 2.49
N ILE A 131 -18.78 14.49 2.23
CA ILE A 131 -19.37 13.84 1.04
C ILE A 131 -20.89 13.92 1.08
N PHE A 132 -21.51 13.60 2.23
CA PHE A 132 -22.95 13.64 2.38
C PHE A 132 -23.48 15.06 2.26
N ALA A 133 -22.79 16.06 2.84
CA ALA A 133 -23.12 17.47 2.69
C ALA A 133 -23.02 17.92 1.24
N GLY A 134 -22.03 17.45 0.49
CA GLY A 134 -21.88 17.72 -0.94
C GLY A 134 -23.08 17.28 -1.75
N GLU A 135 -23.61 16.06 -1.49
CA GLU A 135 -24.82 15.57 -2.16
C GLU A 135 -26.09 16.34 -1.75
N MET A 136 -26.16 16.78 -0.50
CA MET A 136 -27.26 17.64 -0.06
C MET A 136 -27.20 19.04 -0.68
N LEU A 137 -26.00 19.61 -0.84
CA LEU A 137 -25.81 20.95 -1.38
C LEU A 137 -26.39 21.07 -2.79
N LYS A 138 -26.33 20.03 -3.61
CA LYS A 138 -26.93 20.04 -4.96
C LYS A 138 -28.40 20.44 -4.89
N ASN A 139 -29.20 19.77 -4.05
CA ASN A 139 -30.64 20.09 -3.89
C ASN A 139 -30.85 21.45 -3.26
N ILE A 140 -30.08 21.78 -2.21
CA ILE A 140 -30.20 23.06 -1.51
C ILE A 140 -29.92 24.24 -2.47
N CYS A 141 -28.86 24.14 -3.27
CA CYS A 141 -28.49 25.17 -4.24
C CYS A 141 -29.57 25.35 -5.32
N LEU A 142 -30.13 24.25 -5.82
CA LEU A 142 -31.17 24.27 -6.83
C LEU A 142 -32.41 24.99 -6.31
N TYR A 143 -32.92 24.60 -5.15
CA TYR A 143 -34.13 25.22 -4.58
C TYR A 143 -33.91 26.67 -4.12
N LYS A 144 -32.78 27.00 -3.52
CA LYS A 144 -32.39 28.38 -3.19
C LYS A 144 -32.23 29.23 -4.44
N GLY A 145 -31.61 28.67 -5.48
CA GLY A 145 -31.50 29.34 -6.77
C GLY A 145 -32.88 29.68 -7.34
N TYR A 146 -33.78 28.72 -7.34
CA TYR A 146 -35.17 28.97 -7.78
C TYR A 146 -35.88 30.05 -6.97
N LEU A 147 -35.83 29.96 -5.62
CA LEU A 147 -36.42 30.96 -4.75
C LEU A 147 -35.84 32.36 -4.97
N SER A 148 -34.53 32.46 -5.21
CA SER A 148 -33.87 33.73 -5.53
C SER A 148 -34.32 34.25 -6.89
N TYR A 149 -34.46 33.38 -7.88
CA TYR A 149 -34.98 33.71 -9.20
C TYR A 149 -36.43 34.15 -9.12
N GLU A 150 -37.30 33.43 -8.43
CA GLU A 150 -38.71 33.75 -8.21
C GLU A 150 -38.84 35.17 -7.58
N ASN A 151 -38.08 35.44 -6.53
CA ASN A 151 -38.12 36.74 -5.86
C ASN A 151 -37.60 37.87 -6.71
N ALA A 152 -36.51 37.66 -7.47
CA ALA A 152 -35.90 38.72 -8.29
C ALA A 152 -36.71 39.04 -9.54
N PHE A 153 -37.21 38.02 -10.24
CA PHE A 153 -37.80 38.16 -11.55
C PHE A 153 -39.31 38.05 -11.59
N LEU A 154 -39.90 37.05 -10.90
CA LEU A 154 -41.32 36.84 -10.96
C LEU A 154 -42.10 37.79 -10.04
N LYS A 155 -41.61 38.11 -8.84
CA LYS A 155 -42.28 38.97 -7.88
C LYS A 155 -41.98 40.46 -8.06
N ASN A 156 -40.75 40.82 -8.48
CA ASN A 156 -40.31 42.22 -8.61
C ASN A 156 -40.46 42.78 -10.02
N GLY A 157 -40.94 42.00 -11.01
CA GLY A 157 -41.21 42.50 -12.35
C GLY A 157 -39.96 43.01 -13.10
N GLN A 158 -38.79 42.61 -12.73
CA GLN A 158 -37.56 42.96 -13.47
C GLN A 158 -37.62 42.27 -14.83
N GLN A 159 -37.69 43.07 -15.90
CA GLN A 159 -37.68 42.56 -17.28
C GLN A 159 -36.36 41.86 -17.54
N ILE A 160 -36.47 40.60 -17.97
CA ILE A 160 -35.34 39.83 -18.45
C ILE A 160 -34.84 40.50 -19.73
N ILE A 161 -33.52 40.63 -19.85
CA ILE A 161 -32.86 41.13 -21.04
C ILE A 161 -33.37 40.35 -22.26
N GLU A 162 -34.03 41.03 -23.19
CA GLU A 162 -34.53 40.46 -24.46
C GLU A 162 -33.39 39.72 -25.16
N GLY A 163 -33.53 38.41 -25.35
CA GLY A 163 -32.62 37.64 -26.21
C GLY A 163 -32.41 36.20 -25.90
N THR A 164 -32.93 35.63 -24.81
CA THR A 164 -32.81 34.21 -24.50
C THR A 164 -34.13 33.52 -24.30
N ALA A 165 -34.24 32.30 -24.82
CA ALA A 165 -35.39 31.43 -24.81
C ALA A 165 -36.15 31.42 -23.47
N SER A 166 -37.49 31.42 -23.58
CA SER A 166 -38.52 31.33 -22.53
C SER A 166 -38.00 31.13 -21.09
N SER A 167 -38.02 32.24 -20.32
CA SER A 167 -37.78 32.21 -18.86
C SER A 167 -38.65 31.15 -18.19
N PRO A 168 -38.09 30.28 -17.31
CA PRO A 168 -38.84 29.29 -16.60
C PRO A 168 -39.84 29.93 -15.62
N ASP A 169 -41.12 29.72 -15.84
CA ASP A 169 -42.19 30.30 -14.98
C ASP A 169 -42.52 29.37 -13.79
N THR A 170 -42.06 28.13 -13.85
CA THR A 170 -42.30 27.12 -12.81
C THR A 170 -41.02 26.47 -12.33
N LEU A 171 -41.07 25.88 -11.13
CA LEU A 171 -39.93 25.13 -10.57
C LEU A 171 -39.45 24.01 -11.51
N ASP A 172 -40.40 23.26 -12.11
CA ASP A 172 -40.04 22.14 -13.00
C ASP A 172 -39.36 22.63 -14.28
N GLN A 173 -39.74 23.76 -14.80
CA GLN A 173 -39.07 24.40 -15.95
C GLN A 173 -37.68 24.93 -15.56
N TYR A 174 -37.52 25.47 -14.35
CA TYR A 174 -36.25 25.92 -13.83
C TYR A 174 -35.29 24.75 -13.63
N ILE A 175 -35.74 23.64 -13.06
CA ILE A 175 -34.94 22.41 -12.91
C ILE A 175 -34.44 21.94 -14.28
N LYS A 176 -35.35 21.81 -15.23
CA LYS A 176 -35.03 21.39 -16.60
C LYS A 176 -34.03 22.34 -17.28
N TYR A 177 -34.20 23.64 -17.06
CA TYR A 177 -33.25 24.64 -17.58
C TYR A 177 -31.85 24.49 -16.99
N ILE A 178 -31.72 24.20 -15.69
CA ILE A 178 -30.44 23.97 -15.04
C ILE A 178 -29.82 22.64 -15.54
N GLU A 179 -30.59 21.56 -15.66
CA GLU A 179 -30.12 20.28 -16.22
C GLU A 179 -29.62 20.45 -17.67
N ASP A 180 -30.31 21.21 -18.50
CA ASP A 180 -29.87 21.53 -19.87
C ASP A 180 -28.59 22.36 -19.90
N LEU A 181 -28.37 23.22 -18.89
CA LEU A 181 -27.11 23.97 -18.73
C LEU A 181 -25.98 23.09 -18.26
N GLU A 182 -26.20 22.17 -17.34
CA GLU A 182 -25.18 21.18 -16.89
C GLU A 182 -24.72 20.30 -18.06
N HIS A 183 -25.63 19.85 -18.92
CA HIS A 183 -25.29 19.09 -20.12
C HIS A 183 -24.53 19.89 -21.19
N LYS A 184 -24.64 21.21 -21.18
CA LYS A 184 -23.94 22.09 -22.13
C LYS A 184 -22.60 22.60 -21.63
N SER A 185 -22.35 22.56 -20.32
CA SER A 185 -21.11 23.01 -19.72
C SER A 185 -20.21 21.78 -19.43
N ASP A 186 -19.37 21.43 -20.40
CA ASP A 186 -18.33 20.39 -20.27
C ASP A 186 -17.24 20.73 -19.21
N THR A 187 -17.45 21.72 -18.34
CA THR A 187 -16.39 22.25 -17.48
C THR A 187 -16.88 22.82 -16.16
N PHE A 188 -17.55 22.00 -15.34
CA PHE A 188 -17.53 22.20 -13.89
C PHE A 188 -17.04 20.94 -13.19
N THR A 189 -15.79 20.55 -13.47
CA THR A 189 -15.01 19.74 -12.57
C THR A 189 -14.56 20.65 -11.43
N PHE A 190 -15.21 20.54 -10.28
CA PHE A 190 -14.65 21.02 -9.03
C PHE A 190 -13.47 20.09 -8.71
N ASP A 191 -12.27 20.52 -9.08
CA ASP A 191 -11.04 19.95 -8.56
C ASP A 191 -10.98 20.34 -7.08
N ILE A 192 -11.53 19.49 -6.21
CA ILE A 192 -11.31 19.59 -4.77
C ILE A 192 -9.87 19.12 -4.55
N LYS A 193 -8.93 20.05 -4.67
CA LYS A 193 -7.57 19.84 -4.22
C LYS A 193 -7.66 19.75 -2.69
N VAL A 194 -7.71 18.55 -2.14
CA VAL A 194 -7.51 18.31 -0.72
C VAL A 194 -6.08 18.72 -0.41
N ILE A 195 -5.89 19.95 0.06
CA ILE A 195 -4.62 20.40 0.60
C ILE A 195 -4.52 19.73 1.96
N ASP A 196 -3.71 18.71 2.03
CA ASP A 196 -3.32 18.05 3.27
C ASP A 196 -2.51 19.05 4.11
N MET A 197 -3.20 19.77 4.98
CA MET A 197 -2.55 20.54 6.05
C MET A 197 -2.36 19.57 7.21
N ASP A 198 -1.12 19.11 7.41
CA ASP A 198 -0.52 18.54 8.62
C ASP A 198 -1.52 18.18 9.76
N THR A 199 -2.50 17.35 9.49
CA THR A 199 -3.21 16.62 10.51
C THR A 199 -2.54 15.26 10.61
N LYS A 200 -1.78 15.06 11.70
CA LYS A 200 -1.48 13.72 12.18
C LYS A 200 -2.82 12.98 12.25
N ILE A 201 -3.11 12.23 11.19
CA ILE A 201 -4.23 11.31 11.18
C ILE A 201 -3.81 10.22 12.16
N ASP A 202 -4.34 10.31 13.36
CA ASP A 202 -4.25 9.26 14.35
C ASP A 202 -5.13 8.11 13.81
N ILE A 203 -4.49 7.19 13.06
CA ILE A 203 -5.14 6.02 12.47
C ILE A 203 -5.37 4.99 13.59
N SER A 204 -5.99 5.39 14.68
CA SER A 204 -6.39 4.50 15.76
C SER A 204 -7.79 3.90 15.59
N GLY A 205 -8.46 4.17 14.46
CA GLY A 205 -9.77 3.63 14.14
C GLY A 205 -9.69 2.59 13.02
N ARG A 206 -9.69 1.30 13.36
CA ARG A 206 -9.70 0.14 12.46
C ARG A 206 -8.63 0.23 11.36
N LEU A 207 -7.49 -0.33 11.66
CA LEU A 207 -6.62 -0.92 10.65
C LEU A 207 -7.50 -1.76 9.74
N ASP A 208 -7.64 -1.33 8.49
CA ASP A 208 -8.30 -2.14 7.47
C ASP A 208 -7.66 -3.52 7.53
N ASN A 209 -8.41 -4.56 7.86
CA ASN A 209 -7.83 -5.88 8.09
C ASN A 209 -6.96 -6.31 6.89
N SER A 210 -7.30 -5.83 5.71
CA SER A 210 -6.54 -6.03 4.48
C SER A 210 -5.14 -5.41 4.52
N LEU A 211 -5.01 -4.17 5.00
CA LEU A 211 -3.74 -3.49 5.14
C LEU A 211 -2.86 -4.20 6.17
N LEU A 212 -3.45 -4.63 7.30
CA LEU A 212 -2.76 -5.38 8.33
C LEU A 212 -2.23 -6.72 7.81
N TYR A 213 -3.04 -7.47 7.06
CA TYR A 213 -2.60 -8.71 6.43
C TYR A 213 -1.48 -8.46 5.42
N LEU A 214 -1.59 -7.41 4.59
CA LEU A 214 -0.56 -7.04 3.63
C LEU A 214 0.77 -6.71 4.32
N GLN A 215 0.74 -5.95 5.41
CA GLN A 215 1.91 -5.61 6.22
C GLN A 215 2.58 -6.84 6.84
N ILE A 216 1.81 -7.70 7.47
CA ILE A 216 2.32 -8.92 8.10
C ILE A 216 2.90 -9.87 7.05
N LEU A 217 2.17 -10.13 5.96
CA LEU A 217 2.60 -11.06 4.92
C LEU A 217 3.83 -10.58 4.16
N SER A 218 3.92 -9.28 3.84
CA SER A 218 5.11 -8.70 3.23
C SER A 218 6.33 -8.79 4.15
N GLY A 219 6.13 -8.61 5.46
CA GLY A 219 7.19 -8.81 6.46
C GLY A 219 7.65 -10.27 6.59
N ILE A 220 6.72 -11.21 6.57
CA ILE A 220 7.04 -12.64 6.54
C ILE A 220 7.79 -12.98 5.25
N LEU A 221 7.37 -12.47 4.11
CA LEU A 221 8.04 -12.67 2.83
C LEU A 221 9.49 -12.17 2.87
N THR A 222 9.74 -10.95 3.36
CA THR A 222 11.10 -10.40 3.49
C THR A 222 11.96 -11.23 4.45
N MET A 223 11.38 -11.76 5.52
CA MET A 223 12.08 -12.66 6.43
C MET A 223 12.52 -13.95 5.71
N PHE A 224 11.65 -14.57 4.90
CA PHE A 224 12.00 -15.78 4.15
C PHE A 224 13.01 -15.51 3.04
N ILE A 225 12.94 -14.34 2.36
CA ILE A 225 13.97 -13.93 1.39
C ILE A 225 15.33 -13.77 2.09
N SER A 226 15.35 -13.18 3.29
CA SER A 226 16.56 -13.06 4.11
C SER A 226 17.12 -14.43 4.53
N LEU A 227 16.27 -15.36 4.98
CA LEU A 227 16.65 -16.74 5.28
C LEU A 227 17.17 -17.47 4.04
N PHE A 228 16.58 -17.23 2.87
CA PHE A 228 17.10 -17.79 1.63
C PHE A 228 18.52 -17.28 1.35
N GLY A 229 18.78 -15.99 1.51
CA GLY A 229 20.13 -15.40 1.39
C GLY A 229 21.15 -16.09 2.32
N LEU A 230 20.74 -16.40 3.56
CA LEU A 230 21.55 -17.16 4.52
C LEU A 230 21.94 -18.54 3.98
N TYR A 231 20.99 -19.29 3.45
CA TYR A 231 21.28 -20.65 2.98
C TYR A 231 21.97 -20.69 1.63
N VAL A 232 21.80 -19.67 0.78
CA VAL A 232 22.57 -19.49 -0.46
C VAL A 232 24.08 -19.33 -0.17
N SER A 233 24.44 -18.62 0.89
CA SER A 233 25.84 -18.39 1.27
C SER A 233 26.43 -19.48 2.16
N LEU A 234 25.62 -20.36 2.73
CA LEU A 234 26.08 -21.47 3.60
C LEU A 234 27.17 -22.34 2.96
N PRO A 235 27.10 -22.78 1.68
CA PRO A 235 28.17 -23.54 1.04
C PRO A 235 29.50 -22.80 1.00
N LEU A 236 29.49 -21.46 0.89
CA LEU A 236 30.72 -20.64 0.91
C LEU A 236 31.35 -20.63 2.31
N VAL A 237 30.54 -20.60 3.36
CA VAL A 237 31.00 -20.68 4.76
C VAL A 237 31.55 -22.06 5.09
N MET A 238 30.94 -23.13 4.58
CA MET A 238 31.46 -24.49 4.70
C MET A 238 32.83 -24.62 4.04
N ASP A 239 33.02 -24.04 2.85
CA ASP A 239 34.31 -24.05 2.15
C ASP A 239 35.40 -23.28 2.93
N MET A 240 35.02 -22.25 3.67
CA MET A 240 35.97 -21.53 4.56
C MET A 240 36.34 -22.37 5.78
N GLU A 241 35.34 -22.99 6.46
CA GLU A 241 35.58 -23.78 7.67
C GLU A 241 36.47 -25.03 7.38
N VAL A 242 36.23 -25.68 6.25
CA VAL A 242 37.03 -26.84 5.80
C VAL A 242 38.41 -26.42 5.23
N GLY A 243 38.61 -25.11 5.04
CA GLY A 243 39.90 -24.57 4.53
C GLY A 243 40.08 -24.74 3.02
N ILE A 244 39.00 -25.02 2.27
CA ILE A 244 39.06 -25.14 0.81
C ILE A 244 39.51 -23.80 0.19
N ARG A 245 38.98 -22.68 0.66
CA ARG A 245 39.42 -21.34 0.18
C ARG A 245 40.92 -21.10 0.36
N LYS A 246 41.45 -21.44 1.53
CA LYS A 246 42.91 -21.34 1.81
C LYS A 246 43.75 -22.20 0.86
N ARG A 247 43.28 -23.42 0.56
CA ARG A 247 44.00 -24.29 -0.39
C ARG A 247 44.01 -23.74 -1.81
N ILE A 248 42.87 -23.13 -2.21
CA ILE A 248 42.77 -22.47 -3.52
C ILE A 248 43.73 -21.27 -3.60
N GLU A 249 43.81 -20.48 -2.53
CA GLU A 249 44.77 -19.34 -2.43
C GLU A 249 46.23 -19.81 -2.49
N ILE A 250 46.61 -20.85 -1.73
CA ILE A 250 47.94 -21.43 -1.74
C ILE A 250 48.27 -22.03 -3.10
N GLY A 251 47.29 -22.59 -3.81
CA GLY A 251 47.44 -23.11 -5.18
C GLY A 251 47.66 -22.03 -6.25
N GLY A 252 47.85 -20.75 -5.87
CA GLY A 252 48.15 -19.65 -6.78
C GLY A 252 46.93 -19.08 -7.53
N VAL A 253 45.73 -19.42 -7.11
CA VAL A 253 44.54 -18.84 -7.69
C VAL A 253 44.37 -17.40 -7.18
N ASN A 254 44.26 -16.46 -8.09
CA ASN A 254 44.16 -15.04 -7.79
C ASN A 254 42.86 -14.74 -6.95
N SER A 255 42.93 -13.79 -6.01
CA SER A 255 41.79 -13.29 -5.23
C SER A 255 40.60 -12.90 -6.11
N ARG A 256 40.88 -12.42 -7.30
CA ARG A 256 39.87 -12.10 -8.30
C ARG A 256 38.93 -13.28 -8.59
N ASN A 257 39.41 -14.51 -8.47
CA ASN A 257 38.63 -15.71 -8.72
C ASN A 257 37.75 -16.08 -7.52
N LEU A 258 38.15 -15.75 -6.28
CA LEU A 258 37.35 -15.94 -5.08
C LEU A 258 36.18 -14.93 -5.03
N PHE A 259 36.47 -13.67 -5.33
CA PHE A 259 35.45 -12.66 -5.51
C PHE A 259 34.44 -13.06 -6.61
N THR A 260 34.95 -13.58 -7.73
CA THR A 260 34.09 -14.07 -8.82
C THR A 260 33.18 -15.24 -8.36
N LEU A 261 33.71 -16.12 -7.50
CA LEU A 261 32.91 -17.21 -6.92
C LEU A 261 31.78 -16.69 -6.03
N ASP A 262 32.07 -15.74 -5.14
CA ASP A 262 31.08 -15.13 -4.27
C ASP A 262 30.01 -14.39 -5.09
N LEU A 263 30.42 -13.69 -6.17
CA LEU A 263 29.49 -13.07 -7.12
C LEU A 263 28.66 -14.09 -7.90
N CYS A 264 29.22 -15.25 -8.24
CA CYS A 264 28.44 -16.32 -8.89
C CYS A 264 27.34 -16.85 -7.96
N PHE A 265 27.65 -17.07 -6.68
CA PHE A 265 26.65 -17.47 -5.69
C PHE A 265 25.59 -16.39 -5.48
N ALA A 266 26.01 -15.12 -5.38
CA ALA A 266 25.09 -13.99 -5.30
C ALA A 266 24.17 -13.92 -6.53
N GLY A 267 24.73 -14.02 -7.73
CA GLY A 267 23.98 -13.95 -8.99
C GLY A 267 23.03 -15.14 -9.18
N VAL A 268 23.42 -16.35 -8.81
CA VAL A 268 22.52 -17.52 -8.87
C VAL A 268 21.42 -17.41 -7.83
N GLY A 269 21.78 -17.02 -6.59
CA GLY A 269 20.80 -16.89 -5.51
C GLY A 269 19.76 -15.80 -5.82
N SER A 270 20.19 -14.59 -6.18
CA SER A 270 19.27 -13.52 -6.57
C SER A 270 18.48 -13.87 -7.83
N GLY A 271 19.09 -14.55 -8.82
CA GLY A 271 18.42 -15.01 -10.03
C GLY A 271 17.30 -16.02 -9.76
N LEU A 272 17.49 -16.94 -8.81
CA LEU A 272 16.42 -17.84 -8.37
C LEU A 272 15.26 -17.07 -7.74
N LEU A 273 15.56 -16.10 -6.87
CA LEU A 273 14.51 -15.25 -6.30
C LEU A 273 13.78 -14.45 -7.37
N LEU A 274 14.49 -13.88 -8.36
CA LEU A 274 13.87 -13.14 -9.44
C LEU A 274 12.88 -13.97 -10.26
N CYS A 275 13.09 -15.27 -10.42
CA CYS A 275 12.10 -16.14 -11.06
C CYS A 275 10.79 -16.19 -10.26
N PHE A 276 10.88 -16.21 -8.92
CA PHE A 276 9.70 -16.15 -8.05
C PHE A 276 9.06 -14.76 -8.04
N ASP A 277 9.86 -13.71 -8.04
CA ASP A 277 9.41 -12.32 -8.10
C ASP A 277 8.62 -12.04 -9.38
N LEU A 278 9.07 -12.56 -10.52
CA LEU A 278 8.31 -12.51 -11.78
C LEU A 278 6.97 -13.23 -11.66
N PHE A 279 6.96 -14.40 -11.03
CA PHE A 279 5.72 -15.13 -10.80
C PHE A 279 4.75 -14.32 -9.93
N ILE A 280 5.22 -13.70 -8.86
CA ILE A 280 4.43 -12.83 -7.98
C ILE A 280 3.87 -11.65 -8.77
N CYS A 281 4.70 -10.96 -9.57
CA CYS A 281 4.27 -9.83 -10.39
C CYS A 281 3.17 -10.23 -11.39
N VAL A 282 3.31 -11.38 -12.03
CA VAL A 282 2.28 -11.92 -12.95
C VAL A 282 0.99 -12.22 -12.19
N CYS A 283 1.07 -12.84 -11.02
CA CYS A 283 -0.11 -13.12 -10.19
C CYS A 283 -0.81 -11.83 -9.77
N PHE A 284 -0.08 -10.80 -9.32
CA PHE A 284 -0.66 -9.52 -8.95
C PHE A 284 -1.32 -8.80 -10.12
N TYR A 285 -0.77 -8.90 -11.32
CA TYR A 285 -1.38 -8.32 -12.51
C TYR A 285 -2.80 -8.82 -12.77
N PHE A 286 -3.03 -10.11 -12.53
CA PHE A 286 -4.35 -10.72 -12.76
C PHE A 286 -5.29 -10.57 -11.56
N THR A 287 -4.80 -10.29 -10.37
CA THR A 287 -5.61 -10.33 -9.14
C THR A 287 -5.89 -8.97 -8.55
N VAL A 288 -5.02 -7.98 -8.75
CA VAL A 288 -5.18 -6.62 -8.19
C VAL A 288 -5.71 -5.68 -9.27
N PRO A 289 -7.00 -5.31 -9.24
CA PRO A 289 -7.58 -4.40 -10.21
C PRO A 289 -6.98 -2.99 -10.03
N GLY A 290 -6.59 -2.38 -11.16
CA GLY A 290 -6.02 -1.02 -11.16
C GLY A 290 -4.49 -0.97 -11.10
N LEU A 291 -3.80 -2.12 -10.99
CA LEU A 291 -2.35 -2.15 -11.08
C LEU A 291 -1.92 -1.87 -12.52
N THR A 292 -1.11 -0.84 -12.71
CA THR A 292 -0.59 -0.48 -14.04
C THR A 292 0.64 -1.30 -14.40
N VAL A 293 0.98 -1.38 -15.68
CA VAL A 293 2.23 -2.02 -16.12
C VAL A 293 3.45 -1.33 -15.51
N ILE A 294 3.37 -0.02 -15.28
CA ILE A 294 4.44 0.76 -14.63
C ILE A 294 4.63 0.27 -13.21
N SER A 295 3.55 0.14 -12.42
CA SER A 295 3.60 -0.37 -11.05
C SER A 295 4.18 -1.79 -10.96
N LEU A 296 3.95 -2.63 -11.98
CA LEU A 296 4.57 -3.96 -12.06
C LEU A 296 6.08 -3.90 -12.28
N VAL A 297 6.53 -2.99 -13.13
CA VAL A 297 7.96 -2.77 -13.36
C VAL A 297 8.63 -2.25 -12.10
N GLU A 298 8.00 -1.31 -11.40
CA GLU A 298 8.47 -0.80 -10.10
C GLU A 298 8.56 -1.93 -9.07
N LEU A 299 7.52 -2.74 -8.95
CA LEU A 299 7.49 -3.90 -8.06
C LEU A 299 8.63 -4.88 -8.38
N PHE A 300 8.84 -5.21 -9.65
CA PHE A 300 9.93 -6.09 -10.08
C PHE A 300 11.31 -5.52 -9.75
N ILE A 301 11.53 -4.23 -9.99
CA ILE A 301 12.79 -3.56 -9.63
C ILE A 301 13.00 -3.59 -8.11
N LEU A 302 11.96 -3.34 -7.32
CA LEU A 302 11.98 -3.39 -5.86
C LEU A 302 12.43 -4.77 -5.36
N PHE A 303 11.81 -5.83 -5.83
CA PHE A 303 12.19 -7.22 -5.51
C PHE A 303 13.63 -7.52 -5.92
N MET A 304 14.03 -7.11 -7.12
CA MET A 304 15.40 -7.30 -7.62
C MET A 304 16.44 -6.65 -6.69
N LEU A 305 16.24 -5.39 -6.34
CA LEU A 305 17.17 -4.65 -5.47
C LEU A 305 17.24 -5.28 -4.07
N TYR A 306 16.07 -5.65 -3.52
CA TYR A 306 16.02 -6.27 -2.20
C TYR A 306 16.67 -7.67 -2.19
N SER A 307 16.38 -8.51 -3.17
CA SER A 307 16.94 -9.86 -3.30
C SER A 307 18.46 -9.84 -3.39
N VAL A 308 19.01 -8.94 -4.22
CA VAL A 308 20.47 -8.75 -4.34
C VAL A 308 21.08 -8.28 -3.02
N THR A 309 20.46 -7.28 -2.39
CA THR A 309 20.92 -6.72 -1.12
C THR A 309 20.91 -7.76 0.00
N ALA A 310 19.87 -8.57 0.11
CA ALA A 310 19.76 -9.62 1.11
C ALA A 310 20.83 -10.70 0.91
N VAL A 311 20.98 -11.24 -0.30
CA VAL A 311 21.96 -12.29 -0.59
C VAL A 311 23.39 -11.80 -0.34
N LEU A 312 23.74 -10.60 -0.82
CA LEU A 312 25.07 -10.01 -0.58
C LEU A 312 25.35 -9.78 0.90
N GLY A 313 24.38 -9.27 1.64
CA GLY A 313 24.51 -9.07 3.08
C GLY A 313 24.83 -10.36 3.83
N PHE A 314 24.18 -11.46 3.48
CA PHE A 314 24.47 -12.77 4.08
C PHE A 314 25.79 -13.40 3.61
N ILE A 315 26.24 -13.17 2.38
CA ILE A 315 27.59 -13.58 1.95
C ILE A 315 28.65 -12.86 2.77
N ILE A 316 28.52 -11.55 2.99
CA ILE A 316 29.44 -10.77 3.82
C ILE A 316 29.42 -11.29 5.26
N LEU A 317 28.23 -11.50 5.82
CA LEU A 317 28.08 -12.06 7.17
C LEU A 317 28.76 -13.44 7.28
N GLY A 318 28.67 -14.27 6.25
CA GLY A 318 29.31 -15.56 6.16
C GLY A 318 30.84 -15.44 6.18
N ASN A 319 31.38 -14.51 5.40
CA ASN A 319 32.81 -14.22 5.35
C ASN A 319 33.35 -13.72 6.72
N LEU A 320 32.55 -12.94 7.45
CA LEU A 320 32.90 -12.48 8.81
C LEU A 320 32.78 -13.55 9.88
N ALA A 321 31.79 -14.43 9.77
CA ALA A 321 31.55 -15.46 10.78
C ALA A 321 32.58 -16.58 10.76
N GLY A 322 33.05 -16.97 9.59
CA GLY A 322 34.12 -17.94 9.33
C GLY A 322 33.84 -19.39 9.78
N LYS A 323 32.81 -19.65 10.55
CA LYS A 323 32.37 -20.97 11.04
C LYS A 323 30.87 -21.15 10.84
N VAL A 324 30.47 -22.32 10.37
CA VAL A 324 29.07 -22.67 10.04
C VAL A 324 28.13 -22.43 11.23
N ARG A 325 28.44 -23.00 12.39
CA ARG A 325 27.57 -22.85 13.58
C ARG A 325 27.38 -21.41 14.06
N ARG A 326 28.42 -20.56 13.91
CA ARG A 326 28.34 -19.14 14.25
C ARG A 326 27.50 -18.41 13.23
N TYR A 327 27.73 -18.70 11.98
CA TYR A 327 27.02 -18.13 10.86
C TYR A 327 25.51 -18.39 10.93
N GLU A 328 25.11 -19.66 11.09
CA GLU A 328 23.68 -20.02 11.18
C GLU A 328 22.99 -19.32 12.35
N ARG A 329 23.62 -19.33 13.55
CA ARG A 329 23.03 -18.62 14.71
C ARG A 329 22.84 -17.12 14.48
N LEU A 330 23.89 -16.44 14.04
CA LEU A 330 23.84 -15.01 13.77
C LEU A 330 22.87 -14.69 12.63
N GLY A 331 22.93 -15.46 11.55
CA GLY A 331 22.11 -15.22 10.37
C GLY A 331 20.63 -15.41 10.63
N ILE A 332 20.24 -16.49 11.32
CA ILE A 332 18.82 -16.70 11.70
C ILE A 332 18.34 -15.56 12.62
N THR A 333 19.13 -15.19 13.62
CA THR A 333 18.80 -14.11 14.54
C THR A 333 18.61 -12.78 13.80
N ILE A 334 19.51 -12.44 12.89
CA ILE A 334 19.44 -11.22 12.08
C ILE A 334 18.20 -11.25 11.16
N ALA A 335 17.94 -12.37 10.49
CA ALA A 335 16.79 -12.51 9.61
C ALA A 335 15.45 -12.33 10.37
N LEU A 336 15.34 -12.90 11.59
CA LEU A 336 14.18 -12.75 12.44
C LEU A 336 14.02 -11.31 12.94
N ILE A 337 15.08 -10.69 13.46
CA ILE A 337 15.06 -9.31 13.93
C ILE A 337 14.66 -8.36 12.79
N PHE A 338 15.25 -8.53 11.62
CA PHE A 338 14.93 -7.68 10.46
C PHE A 338 13.49 -7.89 9.99
N GLY A 339 12.97 -9.12 10.02
CA GLY A 339 11.57 -9.40 9.72
C GLY A 339 10.62 -8.70 10.69
N ILE A 340 10.85 -8.86 12.00
CA ILE A 340 9.99 -8.27 13.06
C ILE A 340 10.06 -6.73 13.02
N LEU A 341 11.25 -6.15 12.93
CA LEU A 341 11.41 -4.69 12.85
C LEU A 341 10.86 -4.13 11.52
N GLY A 342 10.96 -4.90 10.44
CA GLY A 342 10.35 -4.54 9.16
C GLY A 342 8.85 -4.42 9.27
N ILE A 343 8.17 -5.43 9.83
CA ILE A 343 6.72 -5.38 10.12
C ILE A 343 6.42 -4.20 11.04
N GLY A 344 7.15 -4.05 12.15
CA GLY A 344 6.95 -3.00 13.13
C GLY A 344 7.09 -1.59 12.55
N SER A 345 7.90 -1.39 11.50
CA SER A 345 8.09 -0.09 10.86
C SER A 345 6.81 0.47 10.22
N THR A 346 5.86 -0.38 9.92
CA THR A 346 4.56 0.00 9.32
C THR A 346 3.51 0.32 10.39
N PHE A 347 3.76 -0.05 11.65
CA PHE A 347 2.87 0.20 12.79
C PHE A 347 3.36 1.37 13.64
N SER A 348 3.28 2.60 13.10
CA SER A 348 3.80 3.81 13.76
C SER A 348 3.16 4.12 15.11
N GLY A 349 1.93 3.65 15.36
CA GLY A 349 1.20 3.88 16.62
C GLY A 349 1.55 2.89 17.75
N ILE A 350 2.20 1.77 17.45
CA ILE A 350 2.47 0.69 18.43
C ILE A 350 3.93 0.72 18.91
N MET A 351 4.85 1.21 18.09
CA MET A 351 6.28 1.24 18.41
C MET A 351 6.70 2.55 19.11
N ASN A 352 7.52 2.42 20.14
CA ASN A 352 8.19 3.57 20.76
C ASN A 352 9.07 4.29 19.71
N GLY A 353 9.19 5.62 19.80
CA GLY A 353 9.88 6.46 18.82
C GLY A 353 11.30 6.02 18.48
N ASP A 354 12.05 5.50 19.45
CA ASP A 354 13.43 5.01 19.23
C ASP A 354 13.48 3.74 18.38
N LEU A 355 12.59 2.78 18.62
CA LEU A 355 12.47 1.55 17.82
C LEU A 355 11.97 1.84 16.41
N LEU A 356 11.08 2.82 16.27
CA LEU A 356 10.62 3.28 14.96
C LEU A 356 11.76 3.90 14.14
N ASN A 357 12.64 4.67 14.78
CA ASN A 357 13.80 5.26 14.11
C ASN A 357 14.82 4.20 13.68
N LEU A 358 15.07 3.18 14.53
CA LEU A 358 15.91 2.04 14.18
C LEU A 358 15.33 1.23 13.01
N SER A 359 14.03 1.01 13.00
CA SER A 359 13.38 0.26 11.93
C SER A 359 13.53 0.94 10.57
N LYS A 360 13.59 2.28 10.52
CA LYS A 360 13.81 3.05 9.29
C LYS A 360 15.18 2.83 8.64
N LEU A 361 16.15 2.28 9.36
CA LEU A 361 17.49 2.00 8.85
C LEU A 361 17.62 0.61 8.22
N ILE A 362 16.61 -0.23 8.32
CA ILE A 362 16.65 -1.63 7.91
C ILE A 362 16.11 -1.78 6.48
N PRO A 363 16.83 -2.48 5.58
CA PRO A 363 16.38 -2.69 4.21
C PRO A 363 15.00 -3.34 4.07
N ASN A 364 14.64 -4.22 5.01
CA ASN A 364 13.31 -4.85 5.06
C ASN A 364 12.18 -3.81 5.19
N SER A 365 12.40 -2.76 6.00
CA SER A 365 11.41 -1.70 6.20
C SER A 365 11.19 -0.88 4.94
N TRP A 366 12.28 -0.60 4.19
CA TRP A 366 12.19 0.13 2.92
C TRP A 366 11.42 -0.68 1.90
N PHE A 367 11.71 -1.99 1.80
CA PHE A 367 10.99 -2.89 0.92
C PHE A 367 9.49 -2.94 1.27
N ILE A 368 9.14 -3.17 2.54
CA ILE A 368 7.73 -3.35 2.96
C ILE A 368 6.92 -2.09 2.69
N ARG A 369 7.46 -0.91 3.00
CA ARG A 369 6.77 0.36 2.77
C ARG A 369 6.51 0.58 1.29
N GLU A 370 7.55 0.47 0.47
CA GLU A 370 7.44 0.68 -0.96
C GLU A 370 6.52 -0.35 -1.63
N PHE A 371 6.59 -1.60 -1.17
CA PHE A 371 5.70 -2.67 -1.63
C PHE A 371 4.23 -2.33 -1.38
N ILE A 372 3.91 -1.85 -0.18
CA ILE A 372 2.56 -1.44 0.20
C ILE A 372 2.12 -0.23 -0.63
N ASP A 373 2.98 0.78 -0.77
CA ASP A 373 2.68 2.01 -1.51
C ASP A 373 2.41 1.74 -3.00
N ILE A 374 3.16 0.86 -3.63
CA ILE A 374 2.93 0.44 -5.02
C ILE A 374 1.59 -0.30 -5.16
N ILE A 375 1.29 -1.24 -4.26
CA ILE A 375 0.07 -2.05 -4.35
C ILE A 375 -1.18 -1.23 -4.07
N LEU A 376 -1.15 -0.36 -3.08
CA LEU A 376 -2.29 0.48 -2.72
C LEU A 376 -2.45 1.68 -3.65
N ASN A 377 -1.49 1.93 -4.53
CA ASN A 377 -1.46 3.07 -5.45
C ASN A 377 -1.71 4.41 -4.71
N THR A 378 -1.16 4.53 -3.49
CA THR A 378 -1.39 5.66 -2.60
C THR A 378 -0.74 6.95 -3.08
N GLY A 379 0.09 6.89 -4.15
CA GLY A 379 0.54 8.06 -4.93
C GLY A 379 1.28 9.14 -4.14
N LEU A 380 1.93 8.81 -3.03
CA LEU A 380 2.83 9.72 -2.31
C LEU A 380 4.11 9.91 -3.14
N GLN A 381 3.97 10.65 -4.25
CA GLN A 381 4.96 10.80 -5.32
C GLN A 381 6.34 11.30 -4.88
N ASP A 382 6.46 12.00 -3.74
CA ASP A 382 7.71 12.65 -3.36
C ASP A 382 8.70 11.76 -2.58
N THR A 383 8.26 10.63 -2.03
CA THR A 383 9.10 9.75 -1.19
C THR A 383 9.45 8.40 -1.84
N GLN A 384 8.75 7.99 -2.89
CA GLN A 384 8.91 6.67 -3.53
C GLN A 384 10.34 6.41 -4.01
N TYR A 385 10.95 7.37 -4.70
CA TYR A 385 12.32 7.20 -5.23
C TYR A 385 13.40 7.08 -4.16
N MET A 386 13.17 7.61 -2.95
CA MET A 386 14.14 7.56 -1.86
C MET A 386 14.38 6.14 -1.35
N GLN A 387 13.39 5.28 -1.35
CA GLN A 387 13.51 3.91 -0.85
C GLN A 387 14.20 2.99 -1.87
N PHE A 388 13.89 3.15 -3.16
CA PHE A 388 14.64 2.50 -4.25
C PHE A 388 16.12 2.90 -4.23
N LEU A 389 16.38 4.20 -4.08
CA LEU A 389 17.73 4.75 -4.02
C LEU A 389 18.48 4.22 -2.80
N SER A 390 17.82 4.12 -1.64
CA SER A 390 18.41 3.56 -0.42
C SER A 390 18.77 2.08 -0.57
N LEU A 391 17.90 1.27 -1.17
CA LEU A 391 18.18 -0.13 -1.48
C LEU A 391 19.31 -0.27 -2.50
N GLY A 392 19.31 0.57 -3.54
CA GLY A 392 20.37 0.59 -4.55
C GLY A 392 21.72 0.94 -3.94
N ILE A 393 21.82 2.02 -3.17
CA ILE A 393 23.05 2.44 -2.49
C ILE A 393 23.56 1.34 -1.54
N THR A 394 22.66 0.71 -0.77
CA THR A 394 23.02 -0.38 0.13
C THR A 394 23.58 -1.58 -0.63
N GLY A 395 22.94 -2.00 -1.73
CA GLY A 395 23.43 -3.07 -2.58
C GLY A 395 24.84 -2.77 -3.16
N PHE A 396 25.04 -1.56 -3.67
CA PHE A 396 26.36 -1.13 -4.17
C PHE A 396 27.40 -1.04 -3.06
N SER A 397 27.07 -0.55 -1.87
CA SER A 397 27.98 -0.48 -0.73
C SER A 397 28.41 -1.89 -0.27
N LEU A 398 27.47 -2.84 -0.23
CA LEU A 398 27.78 -4.24 0.09
C LEU A 398 28.71 -4.89 -0.95
N LEU A 399 28.51 -4.62 -2.24
CA LEU A 399 29.44 -5.07 -3.28
C LEU A 399 30.84 -4.49 -3.08
N GLY A 400 30.95 -3.20 -2.74
CA GLY A 400 32.22 -2.56 -2.40
C GLY A 400 32.87 -3.17 -1.18
N ILE A 401 32.13 -3.47 -0.13
CA ILE A 401 32.64 -4.13 1.08
C ILE A 401 33.14 -5.53 0.75
N LEU A 402 32.39 -6.32 -0.01
CA LEU A 402 32.79 -7.66 -0.43
C LEU A 402 34.14 -7.63 -1.22
N TRP A 403 34.23 -6.70 -2.16
CA TRP A 403 35.46 -6.49 -2.93
C TRP A 403 36.68 -6.10 -2.04
N LEU A 404 36.47 -5.20 -1.05
CA LEU A 404 37.47 -4.81 -0.09
C LEU A 404 37.93 -5.99 0.78
N MET A 405 36.98 -6.80 1.28
CA MET A 405 37.30 -7.97 2.10
C MET A 405 38.18 -8.96 1.36
N ASP A 406 37.91 -9.25 0.08
CA ASP A 406 38.72 -10.12 -0.73
C ASP A 406 40.13 -9.54 -0.97
N LYS A 407 40.24 -8.23 -1.17
CA LYS A 407 41.50 -7.55 -1.37
C LYS A 407 42.36 -7.51 -0.11
N PHE A 408 41.75 -7.26 1.06
CA PHE A 408 42.49 -7.20 2.33
C PHE A 408 42.87 -8.58 2.87
N SER A 409 42.10 -9.62 2.64
CA SER A 409 42.45 -11.00 2.99
C SER A 409 43.80 -11.42 2.43
N LEU A 410 44.11 -11.03 1.20
CA LEU A 410 45.36 -11.33 0.53
C LEU A 410 46.55 -10.53 1.01
N ASN A 411 46.40 -9.28 1.38
CA ASN A 411 47.50 -8.46 1.87
C ASN A 411 48.04 -8.95 3.22
N ASN A 412 47.13 -9.46 4.09
CA ASN A 412 47.54 -10.00 5.38
C ASN A 412 48.38 -11.30 5.25
N TRP A 413 48.14 -12.13 4.22
CA TRP A 413 48.87 -13.35 4.00
C TRP A 413 50.23 -13.11 3.33
N ARG A 414 50.38 -12.08 2.46
CA ARG A 414 51.65 -11.69 1.85
C ARG A 414 52.66 -11.12 2.85
N ASN A 415 52.20 -10.61 3.99
CA ASN A 415 53.06 -10.05 5.04
C ASN A 415 53.45 -11.09 6.11
N VAL A 416 52.94 -12.34 6.03
CA VAL A 416 53.21 -13.44 6.97
C VAL A 416 54.13 -14.51 6.35
N ILE A 417 54.36 -14.45 5.03
CA ILE A 417 55.37 -15.25 4.29
C ILE A 417 56.59 -14.36 4.00
#